data_380a721257fe9ec1520f23b80f244cee
#
_entry.id   380a721257fe9ec1520f23b80f244cee
#
_cell.length_a   1.000
_cell.length_b   1.000
_cell.length_c   1.000
_cell.angle_alpha   90.00
_cell.angle_beta   90.00
_cell.angle_gamma   90.00
#
_symmetry.space_group_name_H-M   'P 1'
#
loop_
_entity.id
_entity.type
_entity.pdbx_description
1 polymer ?
#
loop_
_entity_poly.entity_id
_entity_poly.type
_entity_poly.pdbx_seq_one_letter_code
_entity_poly.pdbx_strand_id
1 'polypeptide(L)'
;GLGDVYKRQFVLRGAVPVFVDIRPDTMNIDEKKIEDAITDRTRAIVPVHYAGVACEMDTIMDIAKRHNLMVIEDAAQGVMAYYKGRALGTIGDFGCYSFHETKNYSMGEGGALLIRDEKYVEDAEIIREKGTNRSKYFRGQIDKYTWVNYGSSYLPSDMNAAYLYAQLELADEINNRRRASWDHYYESLKPLADTGRISLPVVPDGCVHNAHMFYIKTADIDERSALIAFLKENGIMAVFHYIPLHTAPAGMRFGRFHGEDEYTTKESERLLRLPMFYALTEDQVTYICDKVKEFYAVKEQ
;
A
#
# COMPACT_ATOMS: atom_id res chain seq x y z
N GLY A 1 3.15 1.84 7.96
CA GLY A 1 3.33 3.17 7.48
C GLY A 1 2.08 3.67 6.86
N LEU A 2 1.77 4.78 7.26
CA LEU A 2 0.55 5.50 6.97
C LEU A 2 0.49 6.05 5.54
N GLY A 3 1.02 5.51 4.50
CA GLY A 3 0.92 6.09 3.16
C GLY A 3 1.24 7.60 3.09
N ASP A 4 1.88 8.11 4.13
CA ASP A 4 1.98 9.53 4.43
C ASP A 4 3.21 10.19 3.83
N VAL A 5 4.23 9.41 3.57
CA VAL A 5 5.54 9.99 3.24
C VAL A 5 5.51 10.61 1.85
N TYR A 6 4.98 9.93 0.86
CA TYR A 6 4.95 10.44 -0.52
C TYR A 6 3.94 11.57 -0.72
N LYS A 7 2.75 11.55 -0.09
CA LYS A 7 1.81 12.68 -0.16
C LYS A 7 2.40 13.96 0.39
N ARG A 8 3.06 13.87 1.54
CA ARG A 8 3.74 15.02 2.16
C ARG A 8 4.82 15.58 1.26
N GLN A 9 5.59 14.75 0.58
CA GLN A 9 6.66 15.20 -0.31
C GLN A 9 6.11 16.01 -1.47
N PHE A 10 5.02 15.59 -2.10
CA PHE A 10 4.39 16.34 -3.17
C PHE A 10 3.84 17.69 -2.68
N VAL A 11 3.12 17.70 -1.55
CA VAL A 11 2.58 18.91 -0.94
C VAL A 11 3.69 19.86 -0.53
N LEU A 12 4.78 19.39 0.08
CA LEU A 12 5.95 20.19 0.46
C LEU A 12 6.65 20.82 -0.75
N ARG A 13 6.47 20.26 -1.96
CA ARG A 13 6.97 20.82 -3.22
C ARG A 13 5.93 21.67 -3.95
N GLY A 14 4.80 21.98 -3.32
CA GLY A 14 3.76 22.84 -3.86
C GLY A 14 2.79 22.13 -4.81
N ALA A 15 2.84 20.81 -4.92
CA ALA A 15 1.86 20.05 -5.68
C ALA A 15 0.53 19.96 -4.92
N VAL A 16 -0.57 19.91 -5.67
CA VAL A 16 -1.92 19.71 -5.17
C VAL A 16 -2.36 18.28 -5.50
N PRO A 17 -2.52 17.39 -4.50
CA PRO A 17 -3.08 16.07 -4.74
C PRO A 17 -4.53 16.18 -5.23
N VAL A 18 -4.83 15.48 -6.31
CA VAL A 18 -6.19 15.32 -6.82
C VAL A 18 -6.58 13.87 -6.61
N PHE A 19 -7.54 13.65 -5.72
CA PHE A 19 -8.05 12.34 -5.42
C PHE A 19 -9.19 11.99 -6.39
N VAL A 20 -9.23 10.75 -6.83
CA VAL A 20 -10.32 10.17 -7.59
C VAL A 20 -10.87 8.97 -6.84
N ASP A 21 -12.06 8.52 -7.19
CA ASP A 21 -12.68 7.38 -6.52
C ASP A 21 -11.93 6.07 -6.77
N ILE A 22 -12.24 5.09 -5.97
CA ILE A 22 -11.64 3.75 -6.00
C ILE A 22 -12.58 2.73 -6.64
N ARG A 23 -12.01 1.61 -7.03
CA ARG A 23 -12.76 0.39 -7.34
C ARG A 23 -13.24 -0.25 -6.04
N PRO A 24 -14.53 -0.59 -5.92
CA PRO A 24 -15.05 -1.20 -4.70
C PRO A 24 -14.55 -2.64 -4.49
N ASP A 25 -14.10 -3.33 -5.52
CA ASP A 25 -13.63 -4.72 -5.45
C ASP A 25 -12.21 -4.82 -4.87
N THR A 26 -11.26 -4.04 -5.38
CA THR A 26 -9.84 -4.10 -5.02
C THR A 26 -9.41 -3.01 -4.04
N MET A 27 -10.21 -1.98 -3.80
CA MET A 27 -9.86 -0.78 -3.04
C MET A 27 -8.76 0.08 -3.70
N ASN A 28 -8.33 -0.27 -4.89
CA ASN A 28 -7.36 0.48 -5.68
C ASN A 28 -8.04 1.65 -6.41
N ILE A 29 -7.24 2.61 -6.86
CA ILE A 29 -7.72 3.71 -7.71
C ILE A 29 -8.55 3.16 -8.89
N ASP A 30 -9.70 3.76 -9.16
CA ASP A 30 -10.46 3.45 -10.37
C ASP A 30 -9.76 4.09 -11.58
N GLU A 31 -9.14 3.26 -12.38
CA GLU A 31 -8.40 3.68 -13.57
C GLU A 31 -9.28 4.45 -14.59
N LYS A 32 -10.58 4.20 -14.57
CA LYS A 32 -11.56 4.87 -15.45
C LYS A 32 -11.85 6.32 -15.05
N LYS A 33 -11.55 6.66 -13.80
CA LYS A 33 -11.76 8.02 -13.25
C LYS A 33 -10.51 8.91 -13.38
N ILE A 34 -9.37 8.35 -13.78
CA ILE A 34 -8.10 9.08 -13.83
C ILE A 34 -8.12 10.13 -14.93
N GLU A 35 -8.55 9.77 -16.13
CA GLU A 35 -8.42 10.64 -17.31
C GLU A 35 -9.23 11.93 -17.18
N ASP A 36 -10.43 11.86 -16.61
CA ASP A 36 -11.31 13.01 -16.38
C ASP A 36 -10.72 14.00 -15.35
N ALA A 37 -9.83 13.53 -14.48
CA ALA A 37 -9.16 14.38 -13.49
C ALA A 37 -7.91 15.10 -14.02
N ILE A 38 -7.44 14.74 -15.23
CA ILE A 38 -6.24 15.30 -15.84
C ILE A 38 -6.48 16.73 -16.32
N THR A 39 -5.52 17.59 -16.07
CA THR A 39 -5.49 18.97 -16.57
C THR A 39 -4.09 19.28 -17.12
N ASP A 40 -3.92 20.44 -17.74
CA ASP A 40 -2.62 20.97 -18.20
C ASP A 40 -1.58 21.12 -17.09
N ARG A 41 -2.01 21.17 -15.83
CA ARG A 41 -1.16 21.23 -14.65
C ARG A 41 -0.82 19.86 -14.07
N THR A 42 -1.44 18.79 -14.50
CA THR A 42 -1.13 17.43 -14.04
C THR A 42 0.30 17.06 -14.44
N ARG A 43 1.06 16.41 -13.55
CA ARG A 43 2.45 16.01 -13.77
C ARG A 43 2.70 14.54 -13.55
N ALA A 44 1.92 13.92 -12.67
CA ALA A 44 2.10 12.51 -12.34
C ALA A 44 0.79 11.85 -11.93
N ILE A 45 0.74 10.53 -12.13
CA ILE A 45 -0.27 9.63 -11.57
C ILE A 45 0.44 8.81 -10.48
N VAL A 46 -0.21 8.69 -9.31
CA VAL A 46 0.37 7.98 -8.16
C VAL A 46 -0.60 6.86 -7.74
N PRO A 47 -0.54 5.69 -8.39
CA PRO A 47 -1.34 4.52 -7.99
C PRO A 47 -0.78 3.91 -6.70
N VAL A 48 -1.69 3.53 -5.79
CA VAL A 48 -1.38 2.81 -4.55
C VAL A 48 -1.80 1.35 -4.71
N HIS A 49 -0.88 0.42 -4.60
CA HIS A 49 -1.17 -1.02 -4.66
C HIS A 49 -1.69 -1.52 -3.31
N TYR A 50 -3.00 -1.33 -3.09
CA TYR A 50 -3.64 -1.61 -1.81
C TYR A 50 -3.61 -3.10 -1.47
N ALA A 51 -3.27 -3.42 -0.21
CA ALA A 51 -3.17 -4.79 0.32
C ALA A 51 -2.18 -5.70 -0.44
N GLY A 52 -1.27 -5.13 -1.25
CA GLY A 52 -0.37 -5.87 -2.12
C GLY A 52 -1.03 -6.38 -3.39
N VAL A 53 -2.20 -5.87 -3.74
CA VAL A 53 -2.90 -6.15 -5.01
C VAL A 53 -2.64 -5.01 -5.99
N ALA A 54 -2.28 -5.35 -7.22
CA ALA A 54 -1.95 -4.36 -8.24
C ALA A 54 -3.14 -3.50 -8.66
N CYS A 55 -2.89 -2.21 -8.92
CA CYS A 55 -3.77 -1.40 -9.76
C CYS A 55 -3.76 -1.89 -11.21
N GLU A 56 -4.71 -1.46 -12.03
CA GLU A 56 -4.75 -1.75 -13.49
C GLU A 56 -3.64 -0.97 -14.22
N MET A 57 -2.40 -1.48 -14.04
CA MET A 57 -1.20 -0.76 -14.47
C MET A 57 -1.10 -0.58 -15.97
N ASP A 58 -1.61 -1.50 -16.79
CA ASP A 58 -1.57 -1.35 -18.25
C ASP A 58 -2.41 -0.14 -18.68
N THR A 59 -3.61 0.02 -18.12
CA THR A 59 -4.49 1.19 -18.38
C THR A 59 -3.85 2.47 -17.85
N ILE A 60 -3.31 2.45 -16.64
CA ILE A 60 -2.66 3.63 -16.04
C ILE A 60 -1.46 4.08 -16.87
N MET A 61 -0.62 3.14 -17.31
CA MET A 61 0.55 3.43 -18.15
C MET A 61 0.16 3.97 -19.53
N ASP A 62 -0.95 3.47 -20.11
CA ASP A 62 -1.46 4.01 -21.37
C ASP A 62 -1.96 5.44 -21.22
N ILE A 63 -2.76 5.73 -20.18
CA ILE A 63 -3.20 7.10 -19.87
C ILE A 63 -1.99 8.02 -19.67
N ALA A 64 -1.03 7.61 -18.85
CA ALA A 64 0.16 8.40 -18.58
C ALA A 64 0.94 8.72 -19.87
N LYS A 65 1.09 7.74 -20.75
CA LYS A 65 1.77 7.91 -22.05
C LYS A 65 1.03 8.90 -22.95
N ARG A 66 -0.31 8.79 -23.08
CA ARG A 66 -1.11 9.70 -23.91
C ARG A 66 -1.05 11.15 -23.44
N HIS A 67 -0.94 11.36 -22.13
CA HIS A 67 -0.90 12.68 -21.51
C HIS A 67 0.49 13.16 -21.12
N ASN A 68 1.55 12.41 -21.46
CA ASN A 68 2.93 12.71 -21.11
C ASN A 68 3.13 12.94 -19.60
N LEU A 69 2.58 12.04 -18.78
CA LEU A 69 2.64 12.08 -17.32
C LEU A 69 3.60 11.03 -16.80
N MET A 70 4.20 11.29 -15.64
CA MET A 70 4.98 10.29 -14.91
C MET A 70 4.06 9.36 -14.11
N VAL A 71 4.47 8.13 -13.93
CA VAL A 71 3.81 7.18 -13.02
C VAL A 71 4.74 6.85 -11.87
N ILE A 72 4.27 7.10 -10.64
CA ILE A 72 5.01 6.86 -9.41
C ILE A 72 4.22 5.84 -8.59
N GLU A 73 4.65 4.58 -8.60
CA GLU A 73 3.95 3.52 -7.88
C GLU A 73 4.19 3.62 -6.36
N ASP A 74 3.11 3.78 -5.60
CA ASP A 74 3.15 3.48 -4.19
C ASP A 74 3.03 1.96 -4.00
N ALA A 75 4.16 1.31 -3.98
CA ALA A 75 4.28 -0.11 -3.71
C ALA A 75 4.70 -0.40 -2.25
N ALA A 76 4.35 0.51 -1.32
CA ALA A 76 4.66 0.34 0.11
C ALA A 76 4.06 -0.93 0.73
N GLN A 77 3.10 -1.56 0.07
CA GLN A 77 2.51 -2.85 0.42
C GLN A 77 2.80 -3.93 -0.63
N GLY A 78 3.65 -3.63 -1.64
CA GLY A 78 3.78 -4.41 -2.87
C GLY A 78 5.05 -5.25 -2.99
N VAL A 79 5.93 -5.30 -1.98
CA VAL A 79 7.16 -6.14 -2.04
C VAL A 79 6.77 -7.61 -2.22
N MET A 80 7.33 -8.29 -3.21
CA MET A 80 6.98 -9.67 -3.60
C MET A 80 5.55 -9.84 -4.14
N ALA A 81 4.92 -8.76 -4.61
CA ALA A 81 3.68 -8.81 -5.36
C ALA A 81 3.91 -8.44 -6.83
N TYR A 82 3.04 -8.95 -7.73
CA TYR A 82 3.27 -8.85 -9.17
C TYR A 82 1.98 -8.53 -9.93
N TYR A 83 2.15 -7.83 -11.05
CA TYR A 83 1.12 -7.58 -12.05
C TYR A 83 1.59 -8.15 -13.38
N LYS A 84 0.92 -9.18 -13.91
CA LYS A 84 1.27 -9.86 -15.17
C LYS A 84 2.77 -10.22 -15.26
N GLY A 85 3.31 -10.78 -14.17
CA GLY A 85 4.71 -11.18 -14.04
C GLY A 85 5.72 -10.06 -13.79
N ARG A 86 5.30 -8.79 -13.73
CA ARG A 86 6.15 -7.64 -13.40
C ARG A 86 6.01 -7.31 -11.91
N ALA A 87 7.12 -7.14 -11.20
CA ALA A 87 7.10 -6.78 -9.79
C ALA A 87 6.48 -5.39 -9.60
N LEU A 88 5.58 -5.23 -8.60
CA LEU A 88 5.02 -3.92 -8.26
C LEU A 88 6.13 -2.97 -7.82
N GLY A 89 6.02 -1.71 -8.22
CA GLY A 89 7.05 -0.69 -8.02
C GLY A 89 8.10 -0.62 -9.14
N THR A 90 8.04 -1.53 -10.14
CA THR A 90 8.98 -1.54 -11.28
C THR A 90 8.32 -1.25 -12.63
N ILE A 91 7.04 -0.95 -12.64
CA ILE A 91 6.24 -0.79 -13.85
C ILE A 91 6.20 0.67 -14.30
N GLY A 92 6.04 1.58 -13.35
CA GLY A 92 6.05 3.03 -13.57
C GLY A 92 7.44 3.62 -13.79
N ASP A 93 7.56 4.93 -13.76
CA ASP A 93 8.85 5.63 -13.85
C ASP A 93 9.62 5.55 -12.53
N PHE A 94 8.90 5.57 -11.42
CA PHE A 94 9.40 5.37 -10.07
C PHE A 94 8.51 4.42 -9.30
N GLY A 95 9.09 3.71 -8.32
CA GLY A 95 8.37 2.93 -7.35
C GLY A 95 8.91 3.14 -5.94
N CYS A 96 8.03 3.06 -4.95
CA CYS A 96 8.39 3.28 -3.55
C CYS A 96 8.04 2.04 -2.73
N TYR A 97 9.04 1.38 -2.17
CA TYR A 97 8.86 0.35 -1.15
C TYR A 97 8.96 0.95 0.25
N SER A 98 8.21 0.37 1.18
CA SER A 98 8.31 0.67 2.60
C SER A 98 8.79 -0.54 3.37
N PHE A 99 9.76 -0.32 4.25
CA PHE A 99 10.26 -1.29 5.22
C PHE A 99 9.99 -0.81 6.66
N HIS A 100 8.90 -0.07 6.84
CA HIS A 100 8.38 0.28 8.16
C HIS A 100 8.02 -0.98 8.96
N GLU A 101 8.02 -0.90 10.30
CA GLU A 101 7.75 -2.04 11.20
C GLU A 101 6.46 -2.81 10.92
N THR A 102 5.45 -2.17 10.32
CA THR A 102 4.17 -2.80 9.99
C THR A 102 4.16 -3.56 8.65
N LYS A 103 5.26 -3.59 7.92
CA LYS A 103 5.34 -4.23 6.59
C LYS A 103 5.74 -5.71 6.70
N ASN A 104 5.62 -6.42 5.59
CA ASN A 104 5.98 -7.85 5.52
C ASN A 104 7.47 -8.07 5.82
N TYR A 105 8.29 -7.12 5.42
CA TYR A 105 9.73 -7.05 5.68
C TYR A 105 10.03 -5.71 6.31
N SER A 106 10.75 -5.67 7.40
CA SER A 106 10.92 -4.47 8.21
C SER A 106 12.38 -4.16 8.52
N MET A 107 12.69 -2.87 8.60
CA MET A 107 13.92 -2.37 9.18
C MET A 107 13.64 -1.32 10.29
N GLY A 108 12.44 -1.38 10.88
CA GLY A 108 11.93 -0.35 11.78
C GLY A 108 11.39 0.82 11.00
N GLU A 109 12.25 1.72 10.58
CA GLU A 109 11.94 2.81 9.65
C GLU A 109 12.86 2.72 8.44
N GLY A 110 12.29 2.79 7.24
CA GLY A 110 13.04 2.79 5.99
C GLY A 110 12.20 2.45 4.77
N GLY A 111 12.87 2.48 3.63
CA GLY A 111 12.25 2.20 2.34
C GLY A 111 13.27 2.11 1.23
N ALA A 112 12.79 1.84 0.03
CA ALA A 112 13.59 1.88 -1.18
C ALA A 112 12.86 2.66 -2.28
N LEU A 113 13.61 3.46 -3.02
CA LEU A 113 13.18 4.09 -4.26
C LEU A 113 13.68 3.25 -5.43
N LEU A 114 12.76 2.80 -6.27
CA LEU A 114 13.05 2.12 -7.52
C LEU A 114 12.98 3.16 -8.64
N ILE A 115 13.97 3.15 -9.52
CA ILE A 115 14.13 4.14 -10.59
C ILE A 115 14.28 3.39 -11.90
N ARG A 116 13.39 3.65 -12.85
CA ARG A 116 13.39 2.99 -14.14
C ARG A 116 14.37 3.62 -15.13
N ASP A 117 14.51 4.94 -15.13
CA ASP A 117 15.38 5.67 -16.04
C ASP A 117 16.64 6.13 -15.31
N GLU A 118 17.81 5.64 -15.75
CA GLU A 118 19.12 5.89 -15.15
C GLU A 118 19.47 7.38 -15.03
N LYS A 119 18.89 8.25 -15.86
CA LYS A 119 19.14 9.69 -15.80
C LYS A 119 18.77 10.33 -14.44
N TYR A 120 17.89 9.69 -13.67
CA TYR A 120 17.46 10.18 -12.36
C TYR A 120 18.27 9.61 -11.19
N VAL A 121 19.15 8.63 -11.42
CA VAL A 121 19.88 7.94 -10.34
C VAL A 121 20.82 8.90 -9.62
N GLU A 122 21.57 9.71 -10.36
CA GLU A 122 22.50 10.68 -9.76
C GLU A 122 21.78 11.68 -8.85
N ASP A 123 20.67 12.26 -9.33
CA ASP A 123 19.87 13.20 -8.54
C ASP A 123 19.28 12.53 -7.30
N ALA A 124 18.82 11.29 -7.42
CA ALA A 124 18.30 10.53 -6.29
C ALA A 124 19.38 10.26 -5.23
N GLU A 125 20.59 9.90 -5.62
CA GLU A 125 21.73 9.72 -4.69
C GLU A 125 22.09 11.04 -3.98
N ILE A 126 22.13 12.14 -4.71
CA ILE A 126 22.40 13.48 -4.15
C ILE A 126 21.33 13.85 -3.13
N ILE A 127 20.05 13.70 -3.46
CA ILE A 127 18.92 14.01 -2.57
C ILE A 127 18.97 13.11 -1.32
N ARG A 128 19.25 11.82 -1.48
CA ARG A 128 19.35 10.84 -0.40
C ARG A 128 20.46 11.20 0.60
N GLU A 129 21.58 11.77 0.11
CA GLU A 129 22.78 12.05 0.89
C GLU A 129 22.99 13.55 1.11
N LYS A 130 22.00 14.24 1.66
CA LYS A 130 22.08 15.63 2.14
C LYS A 130 22.37 16.66 1.06
N GLY A 131 22.06 16.36 -0.20
CA GLY A 131 22.34 17.23 -1.33
C GLY A 131 23.82 17.25 -1.73
N THR A 132 24.58 16.23 -1.36
CA THR A 132 26.01 16.12 -1.68
C THR A 132 26.28 15.10 -2.78
N ASN A 133 27.38 15.23 -3.49
CA ASN A 133 27.86 14.26 -4.47
C ASN A 133 28.77 13.20 -3.84
N ARG A 134 28.53 12.85 -2.57
CA ARG A 134 29.35 11.91 -1.79
C ARG A 134 29.43 10.51 -2.39
N SER A 135 28.35 10.02 -3.02
CA SER A 135 28.36 8.72 -3.70
C SER A 135 29.42 8.65 -4.80
N LYS A 136 29.66 9.72 -5.54
CA LYS A 136 30.73 9.80 -6.55
C LYS A 136 32.12 9.74 -5.91
N TYR A 137 32.32 10.34 -4.74
CA TYR A 137 33.56 10.26 -4.00
C TYR A 137 33.88 8.82 -3.59
N PHE A 138 32.94 8.10 -3.01
CA PHE A 138 33.16 6.72 -2.62
C PHE A 138 33.42 5.77 -3.81
N ARG A 139 32.91 6.10 -4.99
CA ARG A 139 33.23 5.38 -6.22
C ARG A 139 34.56 5.81 -6.89
N GLY A 140 35.29 6.73 -6.27
CA GLY A 140 36.58 7.23 -6.80
C GLY A 140 36.43 8.08 -8.08
N GLN A 141 35.27 8.63 -8.33
CA GLN A 141 34.95 9.44 -9.52
C GLN A 141 35.33 10.92 -9.34
N ILE A 142 35.47 11.36 -8.09
CA ILE A 142 35.90 12.72 -7.72
C ILE A 142 36.83 12.68 -6.50
N ASP A 143 37.71 13.64 -6.37
CA ASP A 143 38.70 13.72 -5.29
C ASP A 143 38.12 14.22 -3.96
N LYS A 144 37.08 15.03 -4.02
CA LYS A 144 36.39 15.61 -2.85
C LYS A 144 34.92 15.74 -3.15
N TYR A 145 34.06 15.47 -2.14
CA TYR A 145 32.63 15.74 -2.24
C TYR A 145 32.28 17.11 -1.68
N THR A 146 31.18 17.67 -2.17
CA THR A 146 30.66 18.96 -1.73
C THR A 146 29.13 18.96 -1.78
N TRP A 147 28.53 19.99 -1.22
CA TRP A 147 27.10 20.25 -1.33
C TRP A 147 26.79 20.81 -2.73
N VAL A 148 25.92 20.13 -3.47
CA VAL A 148 25.64 20.46 -4.89
C VAL A 148 24.15 20.74 -5.15
N ASN A 149 23.24 20.26 -4.32
CA ASN A 149 21.82 20.43 -4.53
C ASN A 149 21.02 20.29 -3.23
N TYR A 150 19.70 20.42 -3.31
CA TYR A 150 18.80 20.08 -2.20
C TYR A 150 18.94 18.59 -1.85
N GLY A 151 18.71 18.28 -0.57
CA GLY A 151 18.70 16.91 -0.09
C GLY A 151 18.38 16.81 1.39
N SER A 152 18.25 15.56 1.86
CA SER A 152 18.03 15.25 3.27
C SER A 152 18.77 13.96 3.65
N SER A 153 18.78 13.64 4.92
CA SER A 153 19.39 12.41 5.42
C SER A 153 18.38 11.27 5.33
N TYR A 154 18.36 10.57 4.18
CA TYR A 154 17.45 9.44 3.94
C TYR A 154 18.13 8.07 4.09
N LEU A 155 19.43 8.03 4.35
CA LEU A 155 20.14 6.77 4.54
C LEU A 155 19.72 6.11 5.86
N PRO A 156 19.35 4.81 5.84
CA PRO A 156 19.17 4.03 7.06
C PRO A 156 20.53 3.81 7.74
N SER A 157 20.52 3.38 9.01
CA SER A 157 21.73 2.87 9.66
C SER A 157 22.09 1.48 9.12
N ASP A 158 23.37 1.11 9.22
CA ASP A 158 23.84 -0.22 8.84
C ASP A 158 23.15 -1.34 9.65
N MET A 159 22.81 -1.07 10.92
CA MET A 159 22.06 -2.03 11.75
C MET A 159 20.66 -2.28 11.19
N ASN A 160 19.95 -1.23 10.79
CA ASN A 160 18.63 -1.36 10.20
C ASN A 160 18.72 -2.10 8.84
N ALA A 161 19.73 -1.77 8.03
CA ALA A 161 19.95 -2.43 6.75
C ALA A 161 20.27 -3.93 6.93
N ALA A 162 21.13 -4.29 7.89
CA ALA A 162 21.45 -5.69 8.23
C ALA A 162 20.23 -6.46 8.73
N TYR A 163 19.38 -5.81 9.55
CA TYR A 163 18.15 -6.42 10.03
C TYR A 163 17.16 -6.71 8.89
N LEU A 164 17.03 -5.80 7.92
CA LEU A 164 16.23 -6.02 6.72
C LEU A 164 16.85 -7.12 5.84
N TYR A 165 18.16 -7.10 5.65
CA TYR A 165 18.87 -8.06 4.80
C TYR A 165 18.59 -9.50 5.25
N ALA A 166 18.69 -9.78 6.55
CA ALA A 166 18.40 -11.10 7.10
C ALA A 166 16.95 -11.56 6.83
N GLN A 167 15.99 -10.66 6.79
CA GLN A 167 14.59 -11.00 6.44
C GLN A 167 14.42 -11.22 4.94
N LEU A 168 15.13 -10.46 4.10
CA LEU A 168 15.07 -10.63 2.65
C LEU A 168 15.69 -11.96 2.19
N GLU A 169 16.66 -12.51 2.92
CA GLU A 169 17.16 -13.87 2.68
C GLU A 169 16.09 -14.96 2.91
N LEU A 170 15.08 -14.65 3.73
CA LEU A 170 13.95 -15.53 4.03
C LEU A 170 12.64 -15.05 3.36
N ALA A 171 12.74 -14.17 2.36
CA ALA A 171 11.57 -13.50 1.80
C ALA A 171 10.52 -14.48 1.25
N ASP A 172 10.94 -15.54 0.56
CA ASP A 172 10.03 -16.56 0.02
C ASP A 172 9.32 -17.32 1.14
N GLU A 173 10.01 -17.70 2.21
CA GLU A 173 9.43 -18.38 3.36
C GLU A 173 8.40 -17.49 4.04
N ILE A 174 8.76 -16.23 4.31
CA ILE A 174 7.87 -15.25 4.95
C ILE A 174 6.61 -15.05 4.11
N ASN A 175 6.77 -14.88 2.80
CA ASN A 175 5.65 -14.65 1.89
C ASN A 175 4.74 -15.90 1.80
N ASN A 176 5.31 -17.09 1.69
CA ASN A 176 4.55 -18.35 1.61
C ASN A 176 3.73 -18.61 2.89
N ARG A 177 4.31 -18.38 4.09
CA ARG A 177 3.57 -18.51 5.36
C ARG A 177 2.42 -17.51 5.45
N ARG A 178 2.65 -16.26 5.07
CA ARG A 178 1.59 -15.23 5.05
C ARG A 178 0.48 -15.60 4.07
N ARG A 179 0.82 -16.10 2.88
CA ARG A 179 -0.17 -16.57 1.90
C ARG A 179 -0.97 -17.73 2.41
N ALA A 180 -0.35 -18.72 3.05
CA ALA A 180 -1.06 -19.83 3.67
C ALA A 180 -2.12 -19.36 4.70
N SER A 181 -1.76 -18.40 5.57
CA SER A 181 -2.72 -17.79 6.50
C SER A 181 -3.82 -17.02 5.79
N TRP A 182 -3.49 -16.29 4.71
CA TRP A 182 -4.45 -15.54 3.90
C TRP A 182 -5.45 -16.48 3.21
N ASP A 183 -4.96 -17.54 2.59
CA ASP A 183 -5.78 -18.54 1.91
C ASP A 183 -6.71 -19.25 2.91
N HIS A 184 -6.20 -19.55 4.11
CA HIS A 184 -7.01 -20.14 5.18
C HIS A 184 -8.15 -19.21 5.62
N TYR A 185 -7.88 -17.90 5.82
CA TYR A 185 -8.93 -16.92 6.09
C TYR A 185 -9.98 -16.89 4.97
N TYR A 186 -9.50 -16.84 3.72
CA TYR A 186 -10.37 -16.73 2.55
C TYR A 186 -11.33 -17.92 2.45
N GLU A 187 -10.80 -19.14 2.48
CA GLU A 187 -11.61 -20.36 2.40
C GLU A 187 -12.56 -20.52 3.59
N SER A 188 -12.10 -20.20 4.80
CA SER A 188 -12.91 -20.32 6.01
C SER A 188 -14.06 -19.31 6.07
N LEU A 189 -13.89 -18.11 5.52
CA LEU A 189 -14.90 -17.05 5.54
C LEU A 189 -15.75 -16.99 4.26
N LYS A 190 -15.35 -17.73 3.22
CA LYS A 190 -16.08 -17.78 1.95
C LYS A 190 -17.57 -18.15 2.12
N PRO A 191 -17.97 -19.16 2.91
CA PRO A 191 -19.39 -19.47 3.10
C PRO A 191 -20.21 -18.27 3.65
N LEU A 192 -19.60 -17.46 4.52
CA LEU A 192 -20.23 -16.26 5.06
C LEU A 192 -20.36 -15.15 4.00
N ALA A 193 -19.36 -15.03 3.12
CA ALA A 193 -19.40 -14.11 1.99
C ALA A 193 -20.43 -14.54 0.94
N ASP A 194 -20.55 -15.84 0.66
CA ASP A 194 -21.51 -16.41 -0.30
C ASP A 194 -22.98 -16.11 0.13
N THR A 195 -23.24 -15.90 1.44
CA THR A 195 -24.55 -15.44 1.94
C THR A 195 -24.72 -13.92 1.86
N GLY A 196 -23.73 -13.17 1.42
CA GLY A 196 -23.77 -11.69 1.33
C GLY A 196 -23.59 -10.97 2.67
N ARG A 197 -23.23 -11.68 3.74
CA ARG A 197 -23.02 -11.06 5.08
C ARG A 197 -21.77 -10.20 5.13
N ILE A 198 -20.71 -10.62 4.44
CA ILE A 198 -19.46 -9.89 4.32
C ILE A 198 -19.00 -9.89 2.87
N SER A 199 -18.06 -9.01 2.54
CA SER A 199 -17.29 -9.12 1.30
C SER A 199 -15.83 -9.45 1.60
N LEU A 200 -15.24 -10.33 0.80
CA LEU A 200 -13.84 -10.74 0.87
C LEU A 200 -12.97 -9.91 -0.09
N PRO A 201 -11.64 -9.89 0.12
CA PRO A 201 -10.70 -9.27 -0.83
C PRO A 201 -10.80 -9.92 -2.20
N VAL A 202 -10.68 -9.11 -3.25
CA VAL A 202 -10.62 -9.59 -4.63
C VAL A 202 -9.20 -9.46 -5.14
N VAL A 203 -8.67 -10.53 -5.73
CA VAL A 203 -7.38 -10.54 -6.43
C VAL A 203 -7.69 -10.75 -7.91
N PRO A 204 -7.54 -9.72 -8.77
CA PRO A 204 -7.81 -9.84 -10.20
C PRO A 204 -6.88 -10.82 -10.91
N ASP A 205 -7.33 -11.34 -12.04
CA ASP A 205 -6.51 -12.20 -12.89
C ASP A 205 -5.21 -11.47 -13.32
N GLY A 206 -4.12 -12.23 -13.31
CA GLY A 206 -2.79 -11.68 -13.61
C GLY A 206 -2.12 -10.95 -12.45
N CYS A 207 -2.79 -10.79 -11.30
CA CYS A 207 -2.19 -10.27 -10.07
C CYS A 207 -1.72 -11.41 -9.17
N VAL A 208 -0.55 -11.24 -8.59
CA VAL A 208 -0.03 -12.10 -7.52
C VAL A 208 0.20 -11.22 -6.30
N HIS A 209 -0.62 -11.38 -5.26
CA HIS A 209 -0.49 -10.61 -4.02
C HIS A 209 0.52 -11.24 -3.06
N ASN A 210 0.97 -10.47 -2.08
CA ASN A 210 1.96 -10.88 -1.07
C ASN A 210 1.34 -11.10 0.32
N ALA A 211 0.03 -11.24 0.41
CA ALA A 211 -0.69 -11.36 1.69
C ALA A 211 -0.30 -10.27 2.71
N HIS A 212 -0.19 -9.01 2.24
CA HIS A 212 0.18 -7.89 3.12
C HIS A 212 -0.81 -7.73 4.26
N MET A 213 -2.10 -7.88 3.98
CA MET A 213 -3.17 -7.90 4.97
C MET A 213 -4.30 -8.81 4.50
N PHE A 214 -5.11 -9.28 5.46
CA PHE A 214 -6.42 -9.83 5.18
C PHE A 214 -7.48 -8.88 5.75
N TYR A 215 -8.47 -8.53 4.96
CA TYR A 215 -9.57 -7.67 5.39
C TYR A 215 -10.91 -8.26 4.98
N ILE A 216 -11.95 -7.87 5.68
CA ILE A 216 -13.34 -8.11 5.29
C ILE A 216 -14.07 -6.78 5.26
N LYS A 217 -15.18 -6.73 4.52
CA LYS A 217 -16.08 -5.58 4.53
C LYS A 217 -17.43 -6.01 5.05
N THR A 218 -17.92 -5.29 6.04
CA THR A 218 -19.25 -5.48 6.68
C THR A 218 -20.33 -4.72 5.90
N ALA A 219 -21.56 -4.73 6.38
CA ALA A 219 -22.65 -3.97 5.76
C ALA A 219 -22.42 -2.46 5.83
N ASP A 220 -21.99 -1.96 6.99
CA ASP A 220 -21.78 -0.54 7.30
C ASP A 220 -20.77 -0.33 8.44
N ILE A 221 -20.61 0.95 8.85
CA ILE A 221 -19.71 1.37 9.93
C ILE A 221 -20.15 0.84 11.30
N ASP A 222 -21.44 0.72 11.55
CA ASP A 222 -21.98 0.28 12.83
C ASP A 222 -21.73 -1.21 13.03
N GLU A 223 -21.98 -2.02 12.00
CA GLU A 223 -21.66 -3.45 12.02
C GLU A 223 -20.17 -3.69 12.13
N ARG A 224 -19.34 -2.93 11.42
CA ARG A 224 -17.87 -2.98 11.55
C ARG A 224 -17.44 -2.70 12.98
N SER A 225 -17.99 -1.65 13.58
CA SER A 225 -17.63 -1.24 14.94
C SER A 225 -18.05 -2.27 15.97
N ALA A 226 -19.26 -2.85 15.82
CA ALA A 226 -19.76 -3.92 16.67
C ALA A 226 -18.89 -5.19 16.54
N LEU A 227 -18.50 -5.57 15.32
CA LEU A 227 -17.62 -6.73 15.09
C LEU A 227 -16.24 -6.52 15.70
N ILE A 228 -15.65 -5.33 15.57
CA ILE A 228 -14.36 -4.99 16.20
C ILE A 228 -14.46 -5.12 17.74
N ALA A 229 -15.54 -4.62 18.35
CA ALA A 229 -15.76 -4.73 19.79
C ALA A 229 -15.89 -6.19 20.23
N PHE A 230 -16.71 -6.98 19.55
CA PHE A 230 -16.89 -8.40 19.82
C PHE A 230 -15.58 -9.20 19.70
N LEU A 231 -14.80 -8.96 18.64
CA LEU A 231 -13.51 -9.61 18.44
C LEU A 231 -12.52 -9.24 19.56
N LYS A 232 -12.50 -7.98 19.98
CA LYS A 232 -11.66 -7.51 21.09
C LYS A 232 -12.00 -8.20 22.41
N GLU A 233 -13.29 -8.39 22.72
CA GLU A 233 -13.74 -9.13 23.92
C GLU A 233 -13.29 -10.59 23.90
N ASN A 234 -13.09 -11.16 22.71
CA ASN A 234 -12.56 -12.50 22.49
C ASN A 234 -11.04 -12.55 22.30
N GLY A 235 -10.32 -11.48 22.69
CA GLY A 235 -8.85 -11.43 22.62
C GLY A 235 -8.27 -11.25 21.22
N ILE A 236 -9.09 -10.87 20.23
CA ILE A 236 -8.68 -10.69 18.83
C ILE A 236 -8.58 -9.20 18.52
N MET A 237 -7.39 -8.74 18.11
CA MET A 237 -7.17 -7.35 17.70
C MET A 237 -7.47 -7.18 16.20
N ALA A 238 -8.72 -6.90 15.88
CA ALA A 238 -9.12 -6.43 14.56
C ALA A 238 -9.16 -4.90 14.56
N VAL A 239 -8.81 -4.28 13.42
CA VAL A 239 -8.72 -2.81 13.31
C VAL A 239 -9.32 -2.33 12.00
N PHE A 240 -9.91 -1.13 12.02
CA PHE A 240 -10.30 -0.45 10.78
C PHE A 240 -9.06 0.01 10.00
N HIS A 241 -9.24 0.41 8.75
CA HIS A 241 -8.13 0.90 7.93
C HIS A 241 -8.41 2.32 7.46
N TYR A 242 -7.80 3.26 8.13
CA TYR A 242 -7.69 4.70 7.87
C TYR A 242 -8.94 5.45 7.39
N ILE A 243 -9.00 6.71 7.78
CA ILE A 243 -9.91 7.71 7.20
C ILE A 243 -9.40 8.06 5.80
N PRO A 244 -10.29 8.16 4.79
CA PRO A 244 -9.91 8.58 3.45
C PRO A 244 -9.19 9.93 3.47
N LEU A 245 -8.17 10.06 2.61
CA LEU A 245 -7.33 11.25 2.64
C LEU A 245 -8.07 12.53 2.28
N HIS A 246 -8.98 12.44 1.33
CA HIS A 246 -9.73 13.61 0.86
C HIS A 246 -10.71 14.16 1.90
N THR A 247 -11.12 13.34 2.89
CA THR A 247 -11.95 13.79 4.03
C THR A 247 -11.13 14.16 5.26
N ALA A 248 -9.83 13.81 5.28
CA ALA A 248 -8.94 14.18 6.37
C ALA A 248 -8.62 15.69 6.33
N PRO A 249 -8.39 16.37 7.49
CA PRO A 249 -8.15 17.81 7.53
C PRO A 249 -7.01 18.28 6.60
N ALA A 250 -5.92 17.53 6.51
CA ALA A 250 -4.81 17.86 5.62
C ALA A 250 -5.17 17.65 4.14
N GLY A 251 -5.92 16.59 3.84
CA GLY A 251 -6.39 16.30 2.47
C GLY A 251 -7.33 17.39 1.95
N MET A 252 -8.26 17.85 2.79
CA MET A 252 -9.16 18.97 2.46
C MET A 252 -8.41 20.29 2.28
N ARG A 253 -7.33 20.51 3.06
CA ARG A 253 -6.55 21.74 3.00
C ARG A 253 -5.62 21.81 1.78
N PHE A 254 -4.99 20.71 1.43
CA PHE A 254 -3.89 20.69 0.44
C PHE A 254 -4.26 20.01 -0.87
N GLY A 255 -5.34 19.24 -0.89
CA GLY A 255 -5.81 18.50 -2.05
C GLY A 255 -7.24 18.82 -2.42
N ARG A 256 -7.77 18.06 -3.36
CA ARG A 256 -9.17 18.09 -3.75
C ARG A 256 -9.60 16.71 -4.25
N PHE A 257 -10.87 16.39 -4.13
CA PHE A 257 -11.49 15.25 -4.78
C PHE A 257 -12.06 15.67 -6.13
N HIS A 258 -11.93 14.81 -7.15
CA HIS A 258 -12.50 15.02 -8.46
C HIS A 258 -13.61 14.02 -8.72
N GLY A 259 -14.75 14.49 -9.20
CA GLY A 259 -15.94 13.67 -9.39
C GLY A 259 -16.70 13.41 -8.09
N GLU A 260 -17.44 12.30 -8.06
CA GLU A 260 -18.24 11.87 -6.92
C GLU A 260 -17.49 10.81 -6.09
N ASP A 261 -17.57 10.91 -4.77
CA ASP A 261 -17.10 9.90 -3.81
C ASP A 261 -18.20 8.84 -3.63
N GLU A 262 -18.26 7.90 -4.54
CA GLU A 262 -19.25 6.82 -4.54
C GLU A 262 -18.82 5.65 -3.64
N TYR A 263 -17.53 5.33 -3.67
CA TYR A 263 -16.98 4.14 -3.03
C TYR A 263 -15.95 4.43 -1.94
N THR A 264 -15.09 5.42 -2.09
CA THR A 264 -13.92 5.60 -1.22
C THR A 264 -14.29 5.71 0.26
N THR A 265 -15.23 6.61 0.61
CA THR A 265 -15.68 6.77 2.01
C THR A 265 -16.44 5.55 2.46
N LYS A 266 -17.43 5.11 1.69
CA LYS A 266 -18.29 3.97 2.01
C LYS A 266 -17.49 2.69 2.27
N GLU A 267 -16.56 2.35 1.38
CA GLU A 267 -15.76 1.12 1.53
C GLU A 267 -14.76 1.23 2.70
N SER A 268 -14.21 2.41 2.96
CA SER A 268 -13.37 2.68 4.13
C SER A 268 -14.13 2.49 5.45
N GLU A 269 -15.39 2.89 5.51
CA GLU A 269 -16.24 2.75 6.70
C GLU A 269 -16.62 1.30 7.00
N ARG A 270 -16.71 0.46 5.97
CA ARG A 270 -17.09 -0.96 6.06
C ARG A 270 -15.93 -1.90 6.32
N LEU A 271 -14.71 -1.46 6.05
CA LEU A 271 -13.52 -2.32 6.05
C LEU A 271 -12.93 -2.50 7.44
N LEU A 272 -12.67 -3.75 7.81
CA LEU A 272 -11.84 -4.09 8.95
C LEU A 272 -10.76 -5.12 8.55
N ARG A 273 -9.58 -5.01 9.17
CA ARG A 273 -8.47 -5.93 8.99
C ARG A 273 -8.44 -6.95 10.12
N LEU A 274 -8.28 -8.21 9.75
CA LEU A 274 -8.00 -9.30 10.68
C LEU A 274 -6.49 -9.40 10.95
N PRO A 275 -6.08 -10.01 12.08
CA PRO A 275 -4.65 -10.22 12.38
C PRO A 275 -3.93 -10.93 11.24
N MET A 276 -2.76 -10.40 10.83
CA MET A 276 -1.94 -10.98 9.78
C MET A 276 -0.45 -10.71 10.05
N PHE A 277 0.28 -11.71 10.52
CA PHE A 277 1.71 -11.62 10.81
C PHE A 277 2.39 -12.97 10.58
N TYR A 278 3.72 -13.00 10.48
CA TYR A 278 4.51 -14.18 10.13
C TYR A 278 4.28 -15.39 11.04
N ALA A 279 4.20 -15.17 12.35
CA ALA A 279 4.07 -16.25 13.34
C ALA A 279 2.62 -16.68 13.62
N LEU A 280 1.64 -16.17 12.85
CA LEU A 280 0.24 -16.54 13.00
C LEU A 280 0.06 -18.03 12.67
N THR A 281 -0.49 -18.80 13.62
CA THR A 281 -0.70 -20.24 13.45
C THR A 281 -2.05 -20.54 12.79
N GLU A 282 -2.17 -21.73 12.21
CA GLU A 282 -3.41 -22.22 11.62
C GLU A 282 -4.57 -22.27 12.62
N ASP A 283 -4.30 -22.73 13.85
CA ASP A 283 -5.30 -22.74 14.93
C ASP A 283 -5.79 -21.35 15.31
N GLN A 284 -4.89 -20.37 15.31
CA GLN A 284 -5.25 -18.97 15.56
C GLN A 284 -6.12 -18.39 14.44
N VAL A 285 -5.81 -18.69 13.18
CA VAL A 285 -6.64 -18.29 12.04
C VAL A 285 -8.02 -18.91 12.14
N THR A 286 -8.10 -20.22 12.43
CA THR A 286 -9.35 -20.95 12.64
C THR A 286 -10.17 -20.29 13.76
N TYR A 287 -9.57 -20.04 14.92
CA TYR A 287 -10.23 -19.37 16.03
C TYR A 287 -10.82 -18.01 15.65
N ILE A 288 -10.04 -17.19 14.93
CA ILE A 288 -10.48 -15.87 14.47
C ILE A 288 -11.69 -16.02 13.52
N CYS A 289 -11.62 -16.92 12.57
CA CYS A 289 -12.70 -17.20 11.63
C CYS A 289 -13.97 -17.67 12.33
N ASP A 290 -13.84 -18.55 13.33
CA ASP A 290 -14.99 -19.07 14.09
C ASP A 290 -15.65 -17.95 14.90
N LYS A 291 -14.87 -17.00 15.48
CA LYS A 291 -15.42 -15.83 16.15
C LYS A 291 -16.13 -14.87 15.21
N VAL A 292 -15.61 -14.68 13.99
CA VAL A 292 -16.33 -13.91 12.97
C VAL A 292 -17.67 -14.57 12.63
N LYS A 293 -17.69 -15.88 12.40
CA LYS A 293 -18.93 -16.64 12.11
C LYS A 293 -19.93 -16.58 13.29
N GLU A 294 -19.43 -16.73 14.52
CA GLU A 294 -20.25 -16.63 15.75
C GLU A 294 -20.97 -15.28 15.85
N PHE A 295 -20.27 -14.17 15.58
CA PHE A 295 -20.87 -12.84 15.55
C PHE A 295 -22.08 -12.76 14.62
N TYR A 296 -21.98 -13.34 13.44
CA TYR A 296 -23.08 -13.34 12.47
C TYR A 296 -24.19 -14.33 12.80
N ALA A 297 -23.89 -15.46 13.46
CA ALA A 297 -24.88 -16.44 13.88
C ALA A 297 -25.79 -15.90 15.02
N VAL A 298 -25.24 -15.11 15.95
CA VAL A 298 -26.00 -14.49 17.04
C VAL A 298 -26.98 -13.40 16.54
N LYS A 299 -26.67 -12.74 15.42
CA LYS A 299 -27.56 -11.75 14.80
C LYS A 299 -28.82 -12.35 14.12
N GLU A 300 -28.88 -13.67 13.96
CA GLU A 300 -30.02 -14.36 13.36
C GLU A 300 -31.08 -14.80 14.39
N GLN A 301 -30.80 -14.67 15.68
CA GLN A 301 -31.74 -14.91 16.80
C GLN A 301 -32.37 -13.62 17.30
#